data_0d4d033f18377955e3f56226d6b4f710
#
_entry.id   0d4d033f18377955e3f56226d6b4f710
#
_cell.length_a   1.000
_cell.length_b   1.000
_cell.length_c   1.000
_cell.angle_alpha   90.00
_cell.angle_beta   90.00
_cell.angle_gamma   90.00
#
_symmetry.space_group_name_H-M   'P 1'
#
loop_
_entity.id
_entity.type
_entity.pdbx_description
1 polymer ?
#
loop_
_entity_poly.entity_id
_entity_poly.type
_entity_poly.pdbx_seq_one_letter_code
_entity_poly.pdbx_strand_id
1 'polypeptide(L)'
;IGGGIYLSGSDAIIEDVIIRNNGASFGGGLYVTNGSPSIDGAIIENNIAYWGGGIYFENAEPIVKYSILRRNEAFIEGAGLYQSSGSGSIEWTAFEHNHGYDYGGGIVSHQATLELNQTTFAGNISGFGSVMALYSSVVTIKNSIFWSNEGPIVYSPESSGVTYLEANYSDIEGGQELFSQFSNIIFSTEGGIINQDPEFCFSYDSTYSLQETSICQVASDTAGVIGAYQTTCQQLGLDNGNELKNYTILQNYPNPFNPVTEITYTLEEYGEFALHIYDIRGNLVKKLKMGRGSPGSY
;
A
#
# COMPACT_ATOMS: atom_id res chain seq x y z
N ILE A 1 7.81 -22.53 1.04
CA ILE A 1 7.41 -22.03 -0.27
C ILE A 1 5.91 -21.80 -0.23
N GLY A 2 5.45 -20.56 -0.52
CA GLY A 2 4.05 -20.18 -0.58
C GLY A 2 3.26 -20.45 0.69
N GLY A 3 3.23 -19.49 1.63
CA GLY A 3 2.54 -19.72 2.90
C GLY A 3 1.02 -19.80 2.75
N GLY A 4 0.44 -18.84 2.03
CA GLY A 4 -1.01 -18.79 1.75
C GLY A 4 -1.37 -19.48 0.44
N ILE A 5 -0.75 -19.05 -0.66
CA ILE A 5 -1.00 -19.58 -2.00
C ILE A 5 0.32 -19.89 -2.70
N TYR A 6 0.36 -21.01 -3.42
CA TYR A 6 1.46 -21.41 -4.30
C TYR A 6 0.94 -21.68 -5.72
N LEU A 7 1.52 -21.01 -6.71
CA LEU A 7 1.22 -21.20 -8.12
C LEU A 7 2.50 -21.61 -8.87
N SER A 8 2.39 -22.63 -9.74
CA SER A 8 3.49 -23.09 -10.57
C SER A 8 3.04 -23.27 -12.01
N GLY A 9 3.64 -22.51 -12.94
CA GLY A 9 3.28 -22.53 -14.36
C GLY A 9 1.82 -22.17 -14.61
N SER A 10 1.26 -21.21 -13.84
CA SER A 10 -0.18 -20.95 -13.82
C SER A 10 -0.49 -19.50 -14.15
N ASP A 11 -1.47 -19.28 -15.00
CA ASP A 11 -2.06 -18.00 -15.35
C ASP A 11 -3.37 -17.77 -14.55
N ALA A 12 -3.35 -18.13 -13.27
CA ALA A 12 -4.51 -18.02 -12.40
C ALA A 12 -4.99 -16.57 -12.26
N ILE A 13 -6.29 -16.41 -12.09
CA ILE A 13 -6.91 -15.14 -11.73
C ILE A 13 -7.24 -15.19 -10.23
N ILE A 14 -6.74 -14.21 -9.49
CA ILE A 14 -6.95 -14.01 -8.05
C ILE A 14 -7.65 -12.68 -7.88
N GLU A 15 -8.93 -12.69 -7.53
CA GLU A 15 -9.75 -11.48 -7.44
C GLU A 15 -10.36 -11.33 -6.04
N ASP A 16 -10.38 -10.10 -5.52
CA ASP A 16 -11.07 -9.70 -4.30
C ASP A 16 -10.77 -10.60 -3.07
N VAL A 17 -9.50 -10.98 -2.89
CA VAL A 17 -9.08 -11.90 -1.82
C VAL A 17 -8.31 -11.19 -0.74
N ILE A 18 -8.37 -11.73 0.48
CA ILE A 18 -7.51 -11.32 1.58
C ILE A 18 -6.56 -12.48 1.92
N ILE A 19 -5.25 -12.27 1.74
CA ILE A 19 -4.20 -13.23 2.05
C ILE A 19 -3.42 -12.68 3.23
N ARG A 20 -3.58 -13.29 4.41
CA ARG A 20 -2.98 -12.73 5.63
C ARG A 20 -2.51 -13.76 6.64
N ASN A 21 -1.56 -13.33 7.49
CA ASN A 21 -1.03 -14.09 8.61
C ASN A 21 -0.42 -15.44 8.19
N ASN A 22 0.20 -15.46 7.01
CA ASN A 22 0.88 -16.63 6.51
C ASN A 22 2.39 -16.48 6.64
N GLY A 23 3.09 -17.60 6.78
CA GLY A 23 4.53 -17.61 6.88
C GLY A 23 5.18 -18.68 6.01
N ALA A 24 6.31 -18.34 5.36
CA ALA A 24 7.08 -19.26 4.53
C ALA A 24 8.56 -18.85 4.45
N SER A 25 9.38 -19.63 3.79
CA SER A 25 10.73 -19.16 3.42
C SER A 25 10.67 -18.19 2.23
N PHE A 26 9.80 -18.48 1.26
CA PHE A 26 9.59 -17.68 0.06
C PHE A 26 8.10 -17.44 -0.14
N GLY A 27 7.69 -16.19 -0.37
CA GLY A 27 6.31 -15.79 -0.59
C GLY A 27 5.42 -16.11 0.62
N GLY A 28 5.52 -15.33 1.69
CA GLY A 28 4.73 -15.55 2.91
C GLY A 28 3.25 -15.61 2.61
N GLY A 29 2.72 -14.64 1.86
CA GLY A 29 1.34 -14.66 1.38
C GLY A 29 1.17 -15.48 0.10
N LEU A 30 1.90 -15.12 -0.96
CA LEU A 30 1.78 -15.73 -2.28
C LEU A 30 3.16 -16.01 -2.87
N TYR A 31 3.33 -17.21 -3.41
CA TYR A 31 4.50 -17.56 -4.23
C TYR A 31 4.04 -18.02 -5.61
N VAL A 32 4.65 -17.44 -6.64
CA VAL A 32 4.41 -17.81 -8.05
C VAL A 32 5.73 -18.15 -8.71
N THR A 33 5.78 -19.26 -9.40
CA THR A 33 6.91 -19.62 -10.26
C THR A 33 6.42 -19.99 -11.66
N ASN A 34 7.00 -19.35 -12.67
CA ASN A 34 6.68 -19.58 -14.09
C ASN A 34 5.17 -19.44 -14.38
N GLY A 35 4.72 -18.33 -14.86
CA GLY A 35 3.33 -18.07 -15.22
C GLY A 35 3.02 -16.59 -15.26
N SER A 36 1.83 -16.25 -15.73
CA SER A 36 1.37 -14.87 -15.88
C SER A 36 0.05 -14.64 -15.13
N PRO A 37 0.04 -14.78 -13.78
CA PRO A 37 -1.18 -14.62 -13.00
C PRO A 37 -1.66 -13.17 -13.01
N SER A 38 -2.98 -13.01 -12.92
CA SER A 38 -3.64 -11.73 -12.64
C SER A 38 -4.09 -11.67 -11.19
N ILE A 39 -3.69 -10.62 -10.49
CA ILE A 39 -4.06 -10.36 -9.09
C ILE A 39 -4.77 -9.02 -9.07
N ASP A 40 -6.06 -9.02 -8.76
CA ASP A 40 -6.92 -7.85 -8.81
C ASP A 40 -7.71 -7.69 -7.50
N GLY A 41 -7.73 -6.48 -6.93
CA GLY A 41 -8.47 -6.19 -5.70
C GLY A 41 -7.98 -6.94 -4.46
N ALA A 42 -6.77 -7.48 -4.45
CA ALA A 42 -6.27 -8.29 -3.35
C ALA A 42 -5.74 -7.44 -2.19
N ILE A 43 -5.99 -7.89 -0.95
CA ILE A 43 -5.32 -7.38 0.24
C ILE A 43 -4.38 -8.45 0.76
N ILE A 44 -3.07 -8.16 0.69
CA ILE A 44 -2.01 -9.09 1.12
C ILE A 44 -1.32 -8.46 2.32
N GLU A 45 -1.63 -8.97 3.52
CA GLU A 45 -1.25 -8.29 4.76
C GLU A 45 -0.73 -9.21 5.85
N ASN A 46 0.19 -8.69 6.68
CA ASN A 46 0.72 -9.38 7.86
C ASN A 46 1.30 -10.77 7.50
N ASN A 47 1.89 -10.93 6.33
CA ASN A 47 2.59 -12.14 5.95
C ASN A 47 4.09 -11.98 6.21
N ILE A 48 4.78 -13.09 6.47
CA ILE A 48 6.20 -13.07 6.83
C ILE A 48 6.98 -14.12 6.04
N ALA A 49 8.18 -13.74 5.56
CA ALA A 49 9.07 -14.66 4.86
C ALA A 49 10.55 -14.28 5.05
N TYR A 50 11.47 -15.09 4.55
CA TYR A 50 12.84 -14.64 4.32
C TYR A 50 12.91 -13.77 3.06
N TRP A 51 12.22 -14.17 1.99
CA TRP A 51 12.12 -13.44 0.73
C TRP A 51 10.66 -13.34 0.29
N GLY A 52 10.23 -12.12 -0.07
CA GLY A 52 8.86 -11.87 -0.48
C GLY A 52 7.85 -12.06 0.66
N GLY A 53 7.87 -11.21 1.67
CA GLY A 53 6.96 -11.32 2.81
C GLY A 53 5.50 -11.43 2.38
N GLY A 54 5.04 -10.49 1.55
CA GLY A 54 3.73 -10.56 0.90
C GLY A 54 3.73 -11.49 -0.29
N ILE A 55 4.52 -11.17 -1.32
CA ILE A 55 4.56 -11.89 -2.60
C ILE A 55 6.00 -12.19 -3.00
N TYR A 56 6.20 -13.38 -3.57
CA TYR A 56 7.41 -13.77 -4.27
C TYR A 56 7.06 -14.24 -5.69
N PHE A 57 7.61 -13.57 -6.70
CA PHE A 57 7.55 -13.97 -8.09
C PHE A 57 8.91 -14.50 -8.56
N GLU A 58 8.92 -15.68 -9.14
CA GLU A 58 10.11 -16.30 -9.73
C GLU A 58 9.86 -16.61 -11.20
N ASN A 59 10.61 -15.97 -12.08
CA ASN A 59 10.48 -16.15 -13.54
C ASN A 59 9.01 -16.05 -14.00
N ALA A 60 8.28 -15.05 -13.51
CA ALA A 60 6.86 -14.86 -13.74
C ALA A 60 6.57 -13.53 -14.41
N GLU A 61 5.41 -13.42 -15.04
CA GLU A 61 4.92 -12.21 -15.72
C GLU A 61 3.57 -11.77 -15.12
N PRO A 62 3.54 -11.41 -13.82
CA PRO A 62 2.30 -11.07 -13.15
C PRO A 62 1.74 -9.73 -13.59
N ILE A 63 0.41 -9.61 -13.48
CA ILE A 63 -0.31 -8.33 -13.49
C ILE A 63 -0.95 -8.16 -12.12
N VAL A 64 -0.57 -7.10 -11.39
CA VAL A 64 -1.12 -6.78 -10.08
C VAL A 64 -1.84 -5.45 -10.16
N LYS A 65 -3.16 -5.45 -9.87
CA LYS A 65 -3.98 -4.23 -9.98
C LYS A 65 -4.86 -4.02 -8.75
N TYR A 66 -5.15 -2.75 -8.45
CA TYR A 66 -6.11 -2.33 -7.42
C TYR A 66 -5.91 -3.03 -6.07
N SER A 67 -4.67 -3.40 -5.76
CA SER A 67 -4.33 -4.25 -4.63
C SER A 67 -3.60 -3.47 -3.53
N ILE A 68 -3.60 -4.01 -2.33
CA ILE A 68 -2.90 -3.44 -1.19
C ILE A 68 -1.98 -4.49 -0.60
N LEU A 69 -0.67 -4.22 -0.61
CA LEU A 69 0.34 -5.03 0.07
C LEU A 69 0.78 -4.26 1.31
N ARG A 70 0.38 -4.74 2.50
CA ARG A 70 0.67 -3.98 3.72
C ARG A 70 1.11 -4.82 4.90
N ARG A 71 1.99 -4.24 5.74
CA ARG A 71 2.46 -4.86 6.98
C ARG A 71 3.02 -6.27 6.76
N ASN A 72 3.58 -6.51 5.58
CA ASN A 72 4.30 -7.74 5.33
C ASN A 72 5.75 -7.58 5.78
N GLU A 73 6.38 -8.66 6.20
CA GLU A 73 7.74 -8.66 6.74
C GLU A 73 8.64 -9.59 5.94
N ALA A 74 9.86 -9.13 5.63
CA ALA A 74 10.90 -9.97 5.04
C ALA A 74 12.19 -9.87 5.85
N PHE A 75 12.71 -11.01 6.27
CA PHE A 75 13.97 -11.03 7.02
C PHE A 75 15.19 -10.69 6.17
N ILE A 76 15.14 -10.93 4.87
CA ILE A 76 16.25 -10.67 3.96
C ILE A 76 15.83 -9.67 2.90
N GLU A 77 14.85 -9.99 2.02
CA GLU A 77 14.55 -9.15 0.88
C GLU A 77 13.06 -9.12 0.51
N GLY A 78 12.55 -7.92 0.16
CA GLY A 78 11.27 -7.73 -0.49
C GLY A 78 10.08 -7.96 0.42
N ALA A 79 9.88 -7.10 1.43
CA ALA A 79 8.80 -7.31 2.38
C ALA A 79 7.41 -7.26 1.74
N GLY A 80 7.12 -6.25 0.91
CA GLY A 80 5.89 -6.24 0.12
C GLY A 80 5.94 -7.27 -1.01
N LEU A 81 6.95 -7.15 -1.88
CA LEU A 81 7.10 -7.97 -3.07
C LEU A 81 8.57 -8.23 -3.40
N TYR A 82 8.87 -9.46 -3.76
CA TYR A 82 10.15 -9.84 -4.35
C TYR A 82 9.92 -10.41 -5.76
N GLN A 83 10.60 -9.86 -6.76
CA GLN A 83 10.59 -10.40 -8.11
C GLN A 83 11.99 -10.83 -8.56
N SER A 84 12.12 -12.12 -8.88
CA SER A 84 13.32 -12.72 -9.44
C SER A 84 13.08 -13.12 -10.88
N SER A 85 13.68 -12.38 -11.80
CA SER A 85 13.52 -12.56 -13.24
C SER A 85 12.08 -12.36 -13.76
N GLY A 86 11.90 -12.38 -15.08
CA GLY A 86 10.60 -12.14 -15.70
C GLY A 86 10.25 -10.66 -15.82
N SER A 87 8.98 -10.40 -16.12
CA SER A 87 8.45 -9.04 -16.26
C SER A 87 7.11 -8.91 -15.54
N GLY A 88 6.93 -7.84 -14.77
CA GLY A 88 5.70 -7.60 -14.02
C GLY A 88 5.12 -6.21 -14.26
N SER A 89 3.79 -6.10 -14.28
CA SER A 89 3.06 -4.84 -14.28
C SER A 89 2.28 -4.69 -12.98
N ILE A 90 2.46 -3.55 -12.33
CA ILE A 90 1.81 -3.21 -11.07
C ILE A 90 1.10 -1.87 -11.26
N GLU A 91 -0.22 -1.89 -11.17
CA GLU A 91 -1.04 -0.73 -11.44
C GLU A 91 -2.02 -0.46 -10.30
N TRP A 92 -2.27 0.80 -9.96
CA TRP A 92 -3.26 1.20 -8.94
C TRP A 92 -3.10 0.42 -7.62
N THR A 93 -1.86 0.15 -7.23
CA THR A 93 -1.53 -0.73 -6.11
C THR A 93 -0.73 0.02 -5.06
N ALA A 94 -1.09 -0.19 -3.79
CA ALA A 94 -0.42 0.42 -2.66
C ALA A 94 0.50 -0.57 -1.92
N PHE A 95 1.66 -0.08 -1.53
CA PHE A 95 2.63 -0.75 -0.66
C PHE A 95 2.75 0.06 0.62
N GLU A 96 2.21 -0.46 1.73
CA GLU A 96 2.06 0.29 2.95
C GLU A 96 2.67 -0.43 4.15
N HIS A 97 3.52 0.27 4.91
CA HIS A 97 4.06 -0.25 6.17
C HIS A 97 4.69 -1.64 6.07
N ASN A 98 5.26 -2.01 4.93
CA ASN A 98 6.01 -3.25 4.81
C ASN A 98 7.40 -3.07 5.40
N HIS A 99 7.92 -4.09 6.08
CA HIS A 99 9.17 -4.04 6.80
C HIS A 99 10.18 -5.06 6.28
N GLY A 100 11.13 -4.59 5.47
CA GLY A 100 12.32 -5.36 5.08
C GLY A 100 13.44 -5.14 6.09
N TYR A 101 13.85 -6.19 6.79
CA TYR A 101 14.91 -6.02 7.80
C TYR A 101 16.25 -5.65 7.17
N ASP A 102 16.58 -6.23 6.02
CA ASP A 102 17.80 -5.90 5.29
C ASP A 102 17.48 -5.04 4.06
N TYR A 103 16.80 -5.60 3.03
CA TYR A 103 16.62 -4.94 1.73
C TYR A 103 15.16 -4.95 1.26
N GLY A 104 14.74 -3.81 0.67
CA GLY A 104 13.46 -3.70 -0.03
C GLY A 104 12.23 -3.78 0.89
N GLY A 105 11.88 -2.66 1.51
CA GLY A 105 10.63 -2.58 2.28
C GLY A 105 9.40 -2.78 1.40
N GLY A 106 9.30 -2.04 0.30
CA GLY A 106 8.25 -2.20 -0.70
C GLY A 106 8.53 -3.34 -1.67
N ILE A 107 9.53 -3.17 -2.54
CA ILE A 107 9.86 -4.11 -3.61
C ILE A 107 11.36 -4.44 -3.64
N VAL A 108 11.67 -5.68 -3.96
CA VAL A 108 12.97 -6.08 -4.51
C VAL A 108 12.79 -6.57 -5.94
N SER A 109 13.62 -6.05 -6.85
CA SER A 109 13.68 -6.49 -8.24
C SER A 109 15.07 -7.03 -8.56
N HIS A 110 15.14 -8.29 -8.93
CA HIS A 110 16.40 -8.98 -9.23
C HIS A 110 16.37 -9.54 -10.65
N GLN A 111 17.16 -8.91 -11.56
CA GLN A 111 17.24 -9.28 -12.97
C GLN A 111 15.86 -9.35 -13.66
N ALA A 112 14.97 -8.42 -13.30
CA ALA A 112 13.60 -8.40 -13.75
C ALA A 112 13.26 -7.07 -14.43
N THR A 113 12.14 -7.06 -15.16
CA THR A 113 11.54 -5.85 -15.69
C THR A 113 10.25 -5.55 -14.92
N LEU A 114 10.12 -4.33 -14.39
CA LEU A 114 8.94 -3.88 -13.65
C LEU A 114 8.36 -2.60 -14.24
N GLU A 115 7.07 -2.61 -14.44
CA GLU A 115 6.29 -1.40 -14.74
C GLU A 115 5.41 -1.06 -13.54
N LEU A 116 5.64 0.13 -12.98
CA LEU A 116 4.88 0.68 -11.85
C LEU A 116 4.09 1.88 -12.35
N ASN A 117 2.78 1.78 -12.38
CA ASN A 117 1.92 2.87 -12.80
C ASN A 117 0.82 3.11 -11.79
N GLN A 118 0.61 4.36 -11.38
CA GLN A 118 -0.38 4.71 -10.36
C GLN A 118 -0.15 3.92 -9.05
N THR A 119 1.11 3.85 -8.58
CA THR A 119 1.43 3.15 -7.33
C THR A 119 1.70 4.12 -6.19
N THR A 120 1.42 3.69 -4.97
CA THR A 120 1.77 4.44 -3.75
C THR A 120 2.63 3.59 -2.85
N PHE A 121 3.79 4.12 -2.44
CA PHE A 121 4.67 3.52 -1.45
C PHE A 121 4.74 4.46 -0.26
N ALA A 122 4.18 4.04 0.88
CA ALA A 122 4.13 4.87 2.06
C ALA A 122 4.33 4.08 3.36
N GLY A 123 5.11 4.63 4.27
CA GLY A 123 5.39 4.01 5.55
C GLY A 123 6.19 2.70 5.49
N ASN A 124 6.80 2.37 4.35
CA ASN A 124 7.64 1.18 4.26
C ASN A 124 9.00 1.43 4.91
N ILE A 125 9.56 0.40 5.52
CA ILE A 125 10.80 0.49 6.31
C ILE A 125 11.82 -0.52 5.78
N SER A 126 13.06 -0.08 5.60
CA SER A 126 14.18 -0.99 5.33
C SER A 126 15.51 -0.31 5.57
N GLY A 127 16.52 -1.07 5.95
CA GLY A 127 17.89 -0.59 6.03
C GLY A 127 18.45 -0.14 4.67
N PHE A 128 18.03 -0.79 3.57
CA PHE A 128 18.44 -0.48 2.20
C PHE A 128 17.25 -0.61 1.25
N GLY A 129 16.85 0.51 0.62
CA GLY A 129 15.74 0.55 -0.33
C GLY A 129 14.37 0.40 0.33
N SER A 130 13.97 1.36 1.17
CA SER A 130 12.66 1.32 1.84
C SER A 130 11.49 1.24 0.86
N VAL A 131 11.63 1.84 -0.33
CA VAL A 131 10.69 1.65 -1.43
C VAL A 131 11.15 0.50 -2.32
N MET A 132 12.41 0.54 -2.83
CA MET A 132 12.89 -0.51 -3.72
C MET A 132 14.39 -0.78 -3.60
N ALA A 133 14.76 -2.07 -3.68
CA ALA A 133 16.13 -2.50 -3.89
C ALA A 133 16.24 -3.19 -5.28
N LEU A 134 17.22 -2.75 -6.09
CA LEU A 134 17.30 -3.06 -7.51
C LEU A 134 18.63 -3.72 -7.87
N TYR A 135 18.56 -4.88 -8.51
CA TYR A 135 19.71 -5.68 -8.90
C TYR A 135 19.63 -6.02 -10.40
N SER A 136 20.41 -5.32 -11.22
CA SER A 136 20.45 -5.54 -12.70
C SER A 136 19.05 -5.54 -13.34
N SER A 137 18.22 -4.58 -12.98
CA SER A 137 16.81 -4.57 -13.37
C SER A 137 16.48 -3.44 -14.34
N VAL A 138 15.32 -3.53 -14.98
CA VAL A 138 14.72 -2.45 -15.76
C VAL A 138 13.43 -2.04 -15.06
N VAL A 139 13.33 -0.79 -14.64
CA VAL A 139 12.16 -0.31 -13.88
C VAL A 139 11.63 0.96 -14.50
N THR A 140 10.35 0.96 -14.82
CA THR A 140 9.61 2.15 -15.26
C THR A 140 8.59 2.54 -14.20
N ILE A 141 8.63 3.80 -13.76
CA ILE A 141 7.74 4.37 -12.75
C ILE A 141 6.97 5.50 -13.39
N LYS A 142 5.64 5.46 -13.28
CA LYS A 142 4.78 6.48 -13.83
C LYS A 142 3.62 6.81 -12.90
N ASN A 143 3.28 8.10 -12.78
CA ASN A 143 2.11 8.55 -12.02
C ASN A 143 2.07 8.01 -10.57
N SER A 144 3.21 7.90 -9.90
CA SER A 144 3.35 7.20 -8.62
C SER A 144 3.78 8.12 -7.49
N ILE A 145 3.54 7.70 -6.24
CA ILE A 145 3.90 8.45 -5.03
C ILE A 145 4.81 7.60 -4.16
N PHE A 146 5.99 8.14 -3.80
CA PHE A 146 6.95 7.57 -2.86
C PHE A 146 7.16 8.56 -1.72
N TRP A 147 6.49 8.36 -0.59
CA TRP A 147 6.47 9.34 0.49
C TRP A 147 6.39 8.72 1.89
N SER A 148 7.04 9.36 2.86
CA SER A 148 7.06 8.92 4.26
C SER A 148 7.56 7.49 4.45
N ASN A 149 8.56 7.05 3.70
CA ASN A 149 9.21 5.76 3.89
C ASN A 149 10.47 5.93 4.77
N GLU A 150 10.76 4.95 5.62
CA GLU A 150 11.88 5.03 6.57
C GLU A 150 13.10 4.27 6.04
N GLY A 151 14.21 5.00 5.86
CA GLY A 151 15.46 4.52 5.27
C GLY A 151 15.69 5.06 3.86
N PRO A 152 16.80 4.67 3.19
CA PRO A 152 17.07 5.06 1.81
C PRO A 152 15.94 4.59 0.89
N ILE A 153 15.32 5.50 0.11
CA ILE A 153 14.16 5.16 -0.75
C ILE A 153 14.53 4.12 -1.79
N VAL A 154 15.66 4.29 -2.45
CA VAL A 154 16.17 3.34 -3.46
C VAL A 154 17.53 2.83 -3.03
N TYR A 155 17.82 1.58 -3.35
CA TYR A 155 19.12 0.97 -3.19
C TYR A 155 19.48 0.14 -4.42
N SER A 156 20.73 0.26 -4.89
CA SER A 156 21.27 -0.57 -5.97
C SER A 156 22.76 -0.79 -5.72
N PRO A 157 23.20 -1.99 -5.33
CA PRO A 157 24.61 -2.24 -5.07
C PRO A 157 25.42 -2.25 -6.38
N GLU A 158 26.57 -1.60 -6.39
CA GLU A 158 27.43 -1.52 -7.57
C GLU A 158 27.83 -2.88 -8.14
N SER A 159 27.93 -3.88 -7.28
CA SER A 159 28.28 -5.25 -7.68
C SER A 159 27.16 -6.01 -8.41
N SER A 160 25.93 -5.49 -8.41
CA SER A 160 24.77 -6.15 -9.02
C SER A 160 24.67 -5.99 -10.54
N GLY A 161 25.50 -5.14 -11.14
CA GLY A 161 25.38 -4.76 -12.54
C GLY A 161 24.51 -3.53 -12.76
N VAL A 162 24.21 -3.23 -14.02
CA VAL A 162 23.51 -2.00 -14.41
C VAL A 162 22.00 -2.14 -14.24
N THR A 163 21.40 -1.15 -13.61
CA THR A 163 19.95 -0.98 -13.53
C THR A 163 19.53 0.21 -14.41
N TYR A 164 18.51 0.01 -15.22
CA TYR A 164 17.86 1.09 -15.97
C TYR A 164 16.59 1.49 -15.24
N LEU A 165 16.51 2.75 -14.85
CA LEU A 165 15.36 3.29 -14.12
C LEU A 165 14.84 4.53 -14.83
N GLU A 166 13.59 4.47 -15.20
CA GLU A 166 12.85 5.61 -15.75
C GLU A 166 11.75 6.01 -14.78
N ALA A 167 11.63 7.32 -14.50
CA ALA A 167 10.53 7.82 -13.67
C ALA A 167 9.93 9.09 -14.26
N ASN A 168 8.60 9.12 -14.39
CA ASN A 168 7.86 10.20 -15.00
C ASN A 168 6.61 10.55 -14.19
N TYR A 169 6.24 11.84 -14.12
CA TYR A 169 4.99 12.34 -13.54
C TYR A 169 4.69 11.76 -12.16
N SER A 170 5.68 11.76 -11.27
CA SER A 170 5.61 11.10 -9.98
C SER A 170 6.04 12.03 -8.86
N ASP A 171 5.48 11.82 -7.68
CA ASP A 171 5.90 12.52 -6.46
C ASP A 171 6.85 11.64 -5.65
N ILE A 172 8.10 12.05 -5.60
CA ILE A 172 9.18 11.28 -5.02
C ILE A 172 9.87 12.11 -3.95
N GLU A 173 9.75 11.69 -2.70
CA GLU A 173 10.44 12.33 -1.58
C GLU A 173 11.96 12.31 -1.80
N GLY A 174 12.58 13.50 -1.77
CA GLY A 174 14.00 13.67 -2.14
C GLY A 174 14.24 13.95 -3.64
N GLY A 175 13.21 13.86 -4.49
CA GLY A 175 13.30 14.21 -5.90
C GLY A 175 14.15 13.26 -6.74
N GLN A 176 14.39 13.65 -7.98
CA GLN A 176 15.16 12.84 -8.94
C GLN A 176 16.66 12.70 -8.59
N GLU A 177 17.19 13.56 -7.74
CA GLU A 177 18.59 13.55 -7.32
C GLU A 177 18.95 12.28 -6.55
N LEU A 178 17.98 11.60 -5.96
CA LEU A 178 18.17 10.30 -5.31
C LEU A 178 18.88 9.29 -6.22
N PHE A 179 18.47 9.25 -7.48
CA PHE A 179 18.90 8.22 -8.40
C PHE A 179 20.33 8.42 -8.87
N SER A 180 20.82 9.68 -8.85
CA SER A 180 22.18 10.02 -9.25
C SER A 180 23.24 9.59 -8.22
N GLN A 181 22.84 9.13 -7.04
CA GLN A 181 23.76 8.67 -6.00
C GLN A 181 24.35 7.29 -6.28
N PHE A 182 23.77 6.55 -7.24
CA PHE A 182 24.19 5.20 -7.60
C PHE A 182 24.86 5.19 -8.96
N SER A 183 26.15 4.84 -9.01
CA SER A 183 26.93 4.81 -10.26
C SER A 183 26.44 3.74 -11.26
N ASN A 184 25.74 2.73 -10.79
CA ASN A 184 25.18 1.64 -11.58
C ASN A 184 23.70 1.81 -11.95
N ILE A 185 23.06 2.93 -11.58
CA ILE A 185 21.72 3.29 -12.06
C ILE A 185 21.87 4.24 -13.27
N ILE A 186 21.34 3.82 -14.40
CA ILE A 186 21.14 4.70 -15.55
C ILE A 186 19.72 5.24 -15.44
N PHE A 187 19.62 6.49 -14.98
CA PHE A 187 18.35 7.16 -14.78
C PHE A 187 17.95 7.98 -15.98
N SER A 188 16.65 7.92 -16.34
CA SER A 188 16.02 8.76 -17.35
C SER A 188 14.67 9.29 -16.89
N THR A 189 14.26 10.44 -17.42
CA THR A 189 12.94 11.02 -17.19
C THR A 189 12.51 11.85 -18.38
N GLU A 190 11.21 11.80 -18.70
CA GLU A 190 10.56 12.73 -19.64
C GLU A 190 10.07 13.99 -18.91
N GLY A 191 10.09 13.98 -17.57
CA GLY A 191 9.70 15.11 -16.71
C GLY A 191 8.58 14.79 -15.74
N GLY A 192 8.05 15.84 -15.09
CA GLY A 192 6.92 15.74 -14.17
C GLY A 192 7.24 15.11 -12.81
N ILE A 193 8.53 15.00 -12.43
CA ILE A 193 8.88 14.58 -11.07
C ILE A 193 8.75 15.78 -10.14
N ILE A 194 7.96 15.61 -9.09
CA ILE A 194 7.80 16.58 -8.01
C ILE A 194 8.35 16.00 -6.71
N ASN A 195 8.57 16.87 -5.72
CA ASN A 195 8.99 16.53 -4.38
C ASN A 195 8.24 17.45 -3.42
N GLN A 196 6.98 17.16 -3.20
CA GLN A 196 6.09 17.96 -2.35
C GLN A 196 5.24 17.03 -1.52
N ASP A 197 4.90 17.45 -0.29
CA ASP A 197 4.02 16.67 0.57
C ASP A 197 2.72 16.32 -0.17
N PRO A 198 2.42 15.05 -0.38
CA PRO A 198 1.21 14.61 -1.07
C PRO A 198 -0.07 14.89 -0.28
N GLU A 199 0.04 15.42 0.94
CA GLU A 199 -1.09 15.72 1.80
C GLU A 199 -2.02 14.50 1.97
N PHE A 200 -1.45 13.39 2.41
CA PHE A 200 -2.23 12.18 2.68
C PHE A 200 -3.26 12.42 3.77
N CYS A 201 -4.41 11.82 3.60
CA CYS A 201 -5.44 11.79 4.62
C CYS A 201 -5.13 10.69 5.64
N PHE A 202 -4.97 11.07 6.87
CA PHE A 202 -4.95 10.11 7.95
C PHE A 202 -6.39 9.77 8.34
N SER A 203 -7.00 8.82 7.64
CA SER A 203 -8.28 8.27 8.06
C SER A 203 -8.09 6.99 8.87
N TYR A 204 -9.08 6.62 9.66
CA TYR A 204 -9.05 5.43 10.53
C TYR A 204 -8.80 4.11 9.80
N ASP A 205 -9.04 4.07 8.49
CA ASP A 205 -8.84 2.91 7.62
C ASP A 205 -7.48 2.89 6.92
N SER A 206 -6.55 3.78 7.30
CA SER A 206 -5.16 3.85 6.81
C SER A 206 -5.02 3.81 5.29
N THR A 207 -5.90 4.45 4.57
CA THR A 207 -5.68 4.66 3.15
C THR A 207 -4.86 5.92 2.95
N TYR A 208 -3.79 5.83 2.18
CA TYR A 208 -3.02 6.99 1.74
C TYR A 208 -3.75 7.73 0.61
N SER A 209 -5.05 7.99 0.83
CA SER A 209 -5.85 8.84 -0.05
C SER A 209 -5.37 10.28 0.05
N LEU A 210 -5.56 11.06 -0.99
CA LEU A 210 -5.09 12.43 -1.08
C LEU A 210 -6.16 13.43 -0.63
N GLN A 211 -5.75 14.53 0.03
CA GLN A 211 -6.64 15.67 0.25
C GLN A 211 -6.98 16.35 -1.09
N GLU A 212 -8.11 17.06 -1.14
CA GLU A 212 -8.53 17.79 -2.35
C GLU A 212 -7.54 18.89 -2.75
N THR A 213 -6.77 19.41 -1.79
CA THR A 213 -5.73 20.43 -1.98
C THR A 213 -4.41 19.88 -2.49
N SER A 214 -4.23 18.57 -2.46
CA SER A 214 -2.98 17.92 -2.85
C SER A 214 -2.60 18.23 -4.30
N ILE A 215 -1.34 18.57 -4.52
CA ILE A 215 -0.78 18.74 -5.87
C ILE A 215 -0.85 17.42 -6.67
N CYS A 216 -0.82 16.29 -5.99
CA CYS A 216 -0.91 14.97 -6.60
C CYS A 216 -2.25 14.69 -7.28
N GLN A 217 -3.28 15.52 -7.05
CA GLN A 217 -4.58 15.43 -7.73
C GLN A 217 -4.51 15.77 -9.23
N VAL A 218 -3.47 16.51 -9.65
CA VAL A 218 -3.36 17.02 -11.02
C VAL A 218 -1.97 16.79 -11.63
N ALA A 219 -1.15 15.98 -10.99
CA ALA A 219 0.28 15.82 -11.33
C ALA A 219 0.56 14.71 -12.36
N SER A 220 -0.44 13.92 -12.79
CA SER A 220 -0.23 12.86 -13.77
C SER A 220 0.07 13.41 -15.18
N ASP A 221 0.53 12.54 -16.06
CA ASP A 221 0.77 12.84 -17.47
C ASP A 221 -0.47 13.36 -18.22
N THR A 222 -1.65 13.06 -17.73
CA THR A 222 -2.94 13.52 -18.28
C THR A 222 -3.62 14.59 -17.42
N ALA A 223 -2.86 15.26 -16.53
CA ALA A 223 -3.37 16.22 -15.54
C ALA A 223 -4.45 15.63 -14.62
N GLY A 224 -4.31 14.38 -14.26
CA GLY A 224 -5.14 13.66 -13.30
C GLY A 224 -4.38 13.29 -12.02
N VAL A 225 -4.99 12.47 -11.19
CA VAL A 225 -4.43 12.00 -9.92
C VAL A 225 -3.22 11.09 -10.18
N ILE A 226 -2.22 11.17 -9.32
CA ILE A 226 -1.13 10.18 -9.22
C ILE A 226 -1.27 9.35 -7.95
N GLY A 227 -0.65 8.16 -7.92
CA GLY A 227 -0.74 7.22 -6.81
C GLY A 227 -1.87 6.21 -6.93
N ALA A 228 -1.91 5.27 -6.00
CA ALA A 228 -2.80 4.11 -6.04
C ALA A 228 -4.28 4.44 -5.74
N TYR A 229 -4.55 5.53 -5.05
CA TYR A 229 -5.89 5.88 -4.58
C TYR A 229 -6.50 6.98 -5.42
N GLN A 230 -7.66 6.68 -6.03
CA GLN A 230 -8.41 7.65 -6.85
C GLN A 230 -9.34 8.56 -6.03
N THR A 231 -9.65 8.20 -4.80
CA THR A 231 -10.62 8.93 -3.99
C THR A 231 -9.92 9.94 -3.11
N THR A 232 -10.38 11.19 -3.18
CA THR A 232 -10.06 12.18 -2.16
C THR A 232 -10.64 11.74 -0.81
N CYS A 233 -9.92 11.99 0.26
CA CYS A 233 -10.55 11.92 1.55
C CYS A 233 -11.66 12.98 1.58
N GLN A 234 -12.87 12.56 1.81
CA GLN A 234 -13.78 13.49 2.38
C GLN A 234 -13.16 13.90 3.72
N GLN A 235 -12.65 15.12 3.83
CA GLN A 235 -12.53 15.72 5.14
C GLN A 235 -13.87 15.42 5.80
N LEU A 236 -13.86 14.70 6.92
CA LEU A 236 -14.92 14.84 7.88
C LEU A 236 -14.87 16.33 8.23
N GLY A 237 -15.60 17.10 7.44
CA GLY A 237 -15.49 18.53 7.44
C GLY A 237 -15.74 19.06 8.84
N LEU A 238 -14.71 19.60 9.42
CA LEU A 238 -14.91 20.85 10.15
C LEU A 238 -15.17 21.91 9.07
N ASP A 239 -16.28 21.74 8.39
CA ASP A 239 -16.80 22.70 7.46
C ASP A 239 -17.11 23.95 8.26
N ASN A 240 -16.54 25.07 7.88
CA ASN A 240 -16.80 26.36 8.48
C ASN A 240 -18.31 26.60 8.53
N GLY A 241 -18.96 26.24 9.63
CA GLY A 241 -20.32 26.63 9.96
C GLY A 241 -21.44 25.64 9.74
N ASN A 242 -21.18 24.41 9.25
CA ASN A 242 -22.14 23.32 9.38
C ASN A 242 -21.68 22.41 10.51
N GLU A 243 -22.36 22.43 11.62
CA GLU A 243 -22.22 21.53 12.75
C GLU A 243 -22.12 20.08 12.23
N LEU A 244 -21.25 19.27 12.89
CA LEU A 244 -21.27 17.81 12.73
C LEU A 244 -22.71 17.35 12.94
N LYS A 245 -23.45 17.27 11.84
CA LYS A 245 -24.84 16.89 11.90
C LYS A 245 -24.87 15.42 12.24
N ASN A 246 -25.41 15.12 13.40
CA ASN A 246 -26.47 14.14 13.55
C ASN A 246 -26.13 12.83 14.27
N TYR A 247 -24.99 12.69 14.97
CA TYR A 247 -24.76 11.51 15.82
C TYR A 247 -24.09 11.91 17.14
N THR A 248 -24.65 11.47 18.25
CA THR A 248 -23.98 11.56 19.54
C THR A 248 -23.80 10.16 20.11
N ILE A 249 -22.60 9.85 20.58
CA ILE A 249 -22.32 8.62 21.31
C ILE A 249 -21.96 9.04 22.74
N LEU A 250 -22.69 8.54 23.71
CA LEU A 250 -22.39 8.76 25.11
C LEU A 250 -21.36 7.74 25.61
N GLN A 251 -20.63 8.10 26.67
CA GLN A 251 -19.74 7.17 27.31
C GLN A 251 -20.52 5.94 27.77
N ASN A 252 -20.01 4.76 27.48
CA ASN A 252 -20.63 3.53 27.93
C ASN A 252 -20.71 3.44 29.45
N TYR A 253 -21.82 2.89 29.96
CA TYR A 253 -22.03 2.73 31.41
C TYR A 253 -22.52 1.33 31.72
N PRO A 254 -21.97 0.67 32.77
CA PRO A 254 -20.82 1.08 33.56
C PRO A 254 -19.51 1.04 32.78
N ASN A 255 -18.55 1.89 33.17
CA ASN A 255 -17.19 1.89 32.65
C ASN A 255 -16.22 2.12 33.83
N PRO A 256 -15.36 1.14 34.24
CA PRO A 256 -15.19 -0.18 33.63
C PRO A 256 -16.41 -1.08 33.70
N PHE A 257 -16.56 -2.00 32.76
CA PHE A 257 -17.70 -2.92 32.69
C PHE A 257 -17.31 -4.38 33.05
N ASN A 258 -18.29 -5.12 33.62
CA ASN A 258 -18.12 -6.56 33.93
C ASN A 258 -19.51 -7.23 34.09
N PRO A 259 -19.93 -8.13 33.21
CA PRO A 259 -19.44 -8.42 31.85
C PRO A 259 -20.19 -7.61 30.78
N VAL A 260 -21.11 -6.72 31.15
CA VAL A 260 -22.02 -6.00 30.26
C VAL A 260 -21.88 -4.51 30.47
N THR A 261 -21.98 -3.77 29.38
CA THR A 261 -22.10 -2.31 29.37
C THR A 261 -23.15 -1.88 28.37
N GLU A 262 -23.74 -0.72 28.59
CA GLU A 262 -24.70 -0.08 27.68
C GLU A 262 -24.03 1.04 26.94
N ILE A 263 -24.27 1.13 25.64
CA ILE A 263 -23.78 2.21 24.75
C ILE A 263 -24.99 2.94 24.22
N THR A 264 -25.18 4.17 24.63
CA THR A 264 -26.26 5.03 24.17
C THR A 264 -25.78 5.91 23.02
N TYR A 265 -26.52 5.93 21.92
CA TYR A 265 -26.26 6.82 20.79
C TYR A 265 -27.54 7.50 20.30
N THR A 266 -27.39 8.69 19.72
CA THR A 266 -28.51 9.48 19.20
C THR A 266 -28.32 9.73 17.71
N LEU A 267 -29.40 9.52 16.96
CA LEU A 267 -29.52 9.92 15.57
C LEU A 267 -30.40 11.16 15.49
N GLU A 268 -29.96 12.23 14.86
CA GLU A 268 -30.74 13.46 14.72
C GLU A 268 -31.57 13.48 13.44
N GLU A 269 -31.13 12.77 12.40
CA GLU A 269 -31.83 12.65 11.12
C GLU A 269 -32.00 11.19 10.70
N TYR A 270 -32.95 10.95 9.79
CA TYR A 270 -33.11 9.65 9.18
C TYR A 270 -31.96 9.37 8.20
N GLY A 271 -31.25 8.26 8.39
CA GLY A 271 -30.12 7.92 7.55
C GLY A 271 -29.61 6.50 7.75
N GLU A 272 -28.64 6.13 6.92
CA GLU A 272 -27.87 4.90 7.11
C GLU A 272 -26.79 5.13 8.16
N PHE A 273 -26.60 4.19 9.06
CA PHE A 273 -25.58 4.26 10.10
C PHE A 273 -24.97 2.89 10.39
N ALA A 274 -23.76 2.90 10.93
CA ALA A 274 -23.08 1.73 11.42
C ALA A 274 -22.43 2.03 12.78
N LEU A 275 -22.62 1.13 13.75
CA LEU A 275 -21.98 1.19 15.07
C LEU A 275 -21.01 0.03 15.20
N HIS A 276 -19.72 0.35 15.29
CA HIS A 276 -18.65 -0.62 15.37
C HIS A 276 -17.80 -0.40 16.63
N ILE A 277 -17.24 -1.48 17.16
CA ILE A 277 -16.27 -1.45 18.27
C ILE A 277 -14.90 -1.82 17.71
N TYR A 278 -13.90 -1.01 18.04
CA TYR A 278 -12.50 -1.25 17.71
C TYR A 278 -11.67 -1.39 18.97
N ASP A 279 -10.59 -2.14 18.91
CA ASP A 279 -9.58 -2.16 19.97
C ASP A 279 -8.68 -0.90 19.91
N ILE A 280 -7.79 -0.75 20.88
CA ILE A 280 -6.86 0.38 20.94
C ILE A 280 -5.83 0.41 19.79
N ARG A 281 -5.75 -0.65 18.98
CA ARG A 281 -4.89 -0.75 17.81
C ARG A 281 -5.65 -0.48 16.51
N GLY A 282 -6.95 -0.15 16.61
CA GLY A 282 -7.82 0.10 15.48
C GLY A 282 -8.39 -1.17 14.81
N ASN A 283 -8.20 -2.35 15.39
CA ASN A 283 -8.79 -3.57 14.83
C ASN A 283 -10.29 -3.65 15.14
N LEU A 284 -11.09 -3.97 14.15
CA LEU A 284 -12.51 -4.16 14.34
C LEU A 284 -12.78 -5.37 15.26
N VAL A 285 -13.31 -5.09 16.45
CA VAL A 285 -13.67 -6.13 17.43
C VAL A 285 -15.07 -6.66 17.18
N LYS A 286 -16.01 -5.75 16.89
CA LYS A 286 -17.41 -6.12 16.70
C LYS A 286 -18.20 -5.09 15.90
N LYS A 287 -19.03 -5.57 14.98
CA LYS A 287 -20.10 -4.79 14.37
C LYS A 287 -21.35 -4.93 15.23
N LEU A 288 -21.80 -3.85 15.87
CA LEU A 288 -22.96 -3.88 16.78
C LEU A 288 -24.28 -3.70 16.02
N LYS A 289 -24.35 -2.70 15.15
CA LYS A 289 -25.56 -2.40 14.39
C LYS A 289 -25.21 -1.74 13.06
N MET A 290 -25.95 -2.10 12.04
CA MET A 290 -25.90 -1.48 10.71
C MET A 290 -27.31 -1.38 10.17
N GLY A 291 -27.64 -0.30 9.45
CA GLY A 291 -28.92 -0.14 8.81
C GLY A 291 -29.39 1.29 8.72
N ARG A 292 -30.69 1.48 8.52
CA ARG A 292 -31.35 2.79 8.52
C ARG A 292 -32.01 3.02 9.86
N GLY A 293 -31.85 4.22 10.41
CA GLY A 293 -32.46 4.65 11.65
C GLY A 293 -33.20 5.97 11.51
N SER A 294 -34.24 6.13 12.31
CA SER A 294 -34.99 7.37 12.46
C SER A 294 -34.35 8.26 13.53
N PRO A 295 -34.62 9.56 13.58
CA PRO A 295 -34.21 10.41 14.70
C PRO A 295 -34.63 9.80 16.03
N GLY A 296 -33.74 9.80 17.03
CA GLY A 296 -34.00 9.25 18.36
C GLY A 296 -32.76 8.76 19.07
N SER A 297 -32.93 8.45 20.35
CA SER A 297 -31.90 7.82 21.18
C SER A 297 -32.11 6.32 21.25
N TYR A 298 -31.03 5.58 21.19
CA TYR A 298 -31.01 4.12 21.12
C TYR A 298 -30.02 3.55 22.14
#